data_20af6b8b1fa34c59b6aa84538c7860bd
#
_entry.id   20af6b8b1fa34c59b6aa84538c7860bd
#
_cell.length_a   1.000
_cell.length_b   1.000
_cell.length_c   1.000
_cell.angle_alpha   90.00
_cell.angle_beta   90.00
_cell.angle_gamma   90.00
#
_symmetry.space_group_name_H-M   'P 1'
#
loop_
_entity.id
_entity.type
_entity.pdbx_description
1 polymer ?
#
loop_
_entity_poly.entity_id
_entity_poly.type
_entity_poly.pdbx_seq_one_letter_code
_entity_poly.pdbx_strand_id
1 'polypeptide(L)' 'MGSDFAFLARQKHLVLDGKDYFMDLLFFHRTLRRLVLIELKLGEFEPQDKGQVELYLRWLEKYERAEGEEKPIALILCA' A
#
# COMPACT_ATOMS: atom_id res chain seq x y z
N MET A 1 0.29 -10.43 -13.34
CA MET A 1 1.19 -10.69 -12.21
C MET A 1 1.28 -12.17 -12.00
N GLY A 2 2.43 -12.68 -11.66
CA GLY A 2 2.61 -14.12 -11.48
C GLY A 2 2.05 -14.64 -10.17
N SER A 3 2.35 -15.90 -9.87
CA SER A 3 1.90 -16.58 -8.65
C SER A 3 2.51 -16.02 -7.36
N ASP A 4 3.48 -15.08 -7.48
CA ASP A 4 4.13 -14.48 -6.32
C ASP A 4 3.26 -13.46 -5.59
N PHE A 5 2.26 -12.90 -6.27
CA PHE A 5 1.37 -11.90 -5.67
C PHE A 5 0.11 -12.55 -5.14
N ALA A 6 -0.15 -12.36 -3.86
CA ALA A 6 -1.40 -12.77 -3.24
C ALA A 6 -2.25 -11.53 -2.99
N PHE A 7 -3.44 -11.49 -3.55
CA PHE A 7 -4.36 -10.37 -3.34
C PHE A 7 -4.91 -10.38 -1.91
N LEU A 8 -4.82 -9.26 -1.21
CA LEU A 8 -5.32 -9.15 0.15
C LEU A 8 -6.56 -8.28 0.28
N ALA A 9 -6.57 -7.12 -0.36
CA ALA A 9 -7.67 -6.19 -0.20
C ALA A 9 -7.76 -5.19 -1.35
N ARG A 10 -8.97 -4.71 -1.55
CA ARG A 10 -9.28 -3.62 -2.47
C ARG A 10 -10.01 -2.54 -1.69
N GLN A 11 -9.64 -1.28 -1.92
CA GLN A 11 -10.24 -0.13 -1.22
C GLN A 11 -10.25 -0.34 0.29
N LYS A 12 -9.09 -0.72 0.82
CA LYS A 12 -8.95 -0.97 2.25
C LYS A 12 -9.10 0.33 3.03
N HIS A 13 -10.11 0.35 3.89
CA HIS A 13 -10.43 1.52 4.70
C HIS A 13 -9.53 1.60 5.93
N LEU A 14 -9.03 2.80 6.21
CA LEU A 14 -8.33 3.09 7.46
C LEU A 14 -8.70 4.49 7.94
N VAL A 15 -8.61 4.68 9.23
CA VAL A 15 -8.89 5.98 9.85
C VAL A 15 -7.61 6.48 10.50
N LEU A 16 -7.20 7.71 10.15
CA LEU A 16 -6.04 8.36 10.73
C LEU A 16 -6.42 9.77 11.14
N ASP A 17 -6.24 10.08 12.42
CA ASP A 17 -6.58 11.40 12.99
C ASP A 17 -8.00 11.83 12.64
N GLY A 18 -8.95 10.90 12.72
CA GLY A 18 -10.35 11.17 12.44
C GLY A 18 -10.70 11.30 10.97
N LYS A 19 -9.76 11.07 10.07
CA LYS A 19 -10.00 11.13 8.62
C LYS A 19 -10.04 9.74 8.03
N ASP A 20 -10.93 9.54 7.07
CA ASP A 20 -11.05 8.29 6.35
C ASP A 20 -10.12 8.29 5.13
N TYR A 21 -9.42 7.17 4.96
CA TYR A 21 -8.55 6.93 3.81
C TYR A 21 -8.85 5.56 3.23
N PHE A 22 -8.56 5.40 1.95
CA PHE A 22 -8.76 4.11 1.27
C PHE A 22 -7.51 3.79 0.46
N MET A 23 -6.94 2.62 0.72
CA MET A 23 -5.84 2.09 -0.11
C MET A 23 -6.46 1.38 -1.31
N ASP A 24 -5.98 1.68 -2.51
CA ASP A 24 -6.60 1.12 -3.72
C ASP A 24 -6.50 -0.40 -3.78
N LEU A 25 -5.28 -0.93 -3.82
CA LEU A 25 -5.05 -2.38 -3.88
C LEU A 25 -3.92 -2.76 -2.96
N LEU A 26 -4.10 -3.85 -2.22
CA LEU A 26 -3.07 -4.37 -1.34
C LEU A 26 -2.78 -5.82 -1.68
N PHE A 27 -1.50 -6.13 -1.89
CA PHE A 27 -1.02 -7.48 -2.15
C PHE A 27 0.07 -7.86 -1.17
N PHE A 28 0.32 -9.16 -1.08
CA PHE A 28 1.51 -9.68 -0.43
C PHE A 28 2.37 -10.37 -1.48
N HIS A 29 3.65 -10.00 -1.56
CA HIS A 29 4.58 -10.64 -2.49
C HIS A 29 5.29 -11.77 -1.74
N ARG A 30 5.04 -13.00 -2.14
CA ARG A 30 5.50 -14.19 -1.43
C ARG A 30 7.02 -14.34 -1.40
N THR A 31 7.68 -14.13 -2.53
CA THR A 31 9.14 -14.26 -2.63
C THR A 31 9.86 -13.16 -1.87
N LEU A 32 9.40 -11.92 -2.01
CA LEU A 32 9.99 -10.78 -1.32
C LEU A 32 9.55 -10.69 0.14
N ARG A 33 8.53 -11.43 0.52
CA ARG A 33 7.97 -11.47 1.87
C ARG A 33 7.62 -10.10 2.40
N ARG A 34 6.83 -9.35 1.62
CA ARG A 34 6.43 -8.01 1.99
C ARG A 34 5.09 -7.63 1.40
N LEU A 35 4.43 -6.71 2.11
CA LEU A 35 3.20 -6.11 1.61
C LEU A 35 3.53 -5.15 0.47
N VAL A 36 2.71 -5.17 -0.57
CA VAL A 36 2.85 -4.28 -1.73
C VAL A 36 1.54 -3.52 -1.91
N LEU A 37 1.62 -2.23 -1.72
CA LEU A 37 0.50 -1.32 -1.95
C LEU A 37 0.57 -0.84 -3.39
N ILE A 38 -0.55 -0.90 -4.11
CA ILE A 38 -0.66 -0.34 -5.45
C ILE A 38 -1.68 0.78 -5.41
N GLU A 39 -1.24 1.99 -5.74
CA GLU A 39 -2.09 3.17 -5.80
C GLU A 39 -2.23 3.63 -7.25
N LEU A 40 -3.45 3.92 -7.64
CA LEU A 40 -3.76 4.38 -9.01
C LEU A 40 -3.92 5.89 -8.98
N LYS A 41 -3.19 6.59 -9.84
CA LYS A 41 -3.23 8.04 -9.93
C LYS A 41 -3.60 8.47 -11.35
N LEU A 42 -4.69 9.21 -11.46
CA LEU A 42 -5.03 9.86 -12.73
C LEU A 42 -4.26 11.17 -12.82
N GLY A 43 -3.42 11.29 -13.85
CA GLY A 43 -2.59 12.46 -14.04
C GLY A 43 -1.20 12.29 -13.45
N GLU A 44 -0.54 13.41 -13.20
CA GLU A 44 0.84 13.41 -12.73
C GLU A 44 0.94 13.13 -11.23
N PHE A 45 2.04 12.46 -10.86
CA PHE A 45 2.37 12.23 -9.47
C PHE A 45 2.81 13.54 -8.83
N GLU A 46 2.17 13.91 -7.73
CA GLU A 46 2.41 15.17 -7.04
C GLU A 46 3.01 14.97 -5.64
N PRO A 47 3.64 16.01 -5.05
CA PRO A 47 4.24 15.86 -3.72
C PRO A 47 3.27 15.37 -2.64
N GLN A 48 2.01 15.80 -2.70
CA GLN A 48 1.00 15.36 -1.74
C GLN A 48 0.70 13.87 -1.87
N ASP A 49 0.83 13.31 -3.08
CA ASP A 49 0.63 11.88 -3.31
C ASP A 49 1.73 11.09 -2.63
N LYS A 50 2.97 11.58 -2.69
CA LYS A 50 4.09 10.95 -2.00
C LYS A 50 3.84 10.92 -0.48
N GLY A 51 3.40 12.04 0.08
CA GLY A 51 3.10 12.12 1.50
C GLY A 51 2.02 11.14 1.93
N GLN A 52 0.97 11.01 1.14
CA GLN A 52 -0.12 10.08 1.41
C GLN A 52 0.35 8.63 1.36
N VAL A 53 1.16 8.29 0.35
CA VAL A 53 1.69 6.92 0.20
C VAL A 53 2.62 6.59 1.37
N GLU A 54 3.47 7.51 1.78
CA GLU A 54 4.34 7.29 2.93
C GLU A 54 3.54 7.06 4.21
N LEU A 55 2.44 7.78 4.37
CA LEU A 55 1.54 7.61 5.50
C LEU A 55 0.94 6.19 5.49
N TYR A 56 0.49 5.72 4.32
CA TYR A 56 -0.04 4.38 4.17
C TYR A 56 1.01 3.31 4.49
N LEU A 57 2.23 3.49 4.01
CA LEU A 57 3.31 2.54 4.27
C LEU A 57 3.63 2.44 5.76
N ARG A 58 3.64 3.56 6.47
CA ARG A 58 3.85 3.55 7.92
C ARG A 58 2.71 2.85 8.64
N TRP A 59 1.48 3.05 8.19
CA TRP A 59 0.32 2.39 8.79
C TRP A 59 0.39 0.88 8.56
N LEU A 60 0.75 0.44 7.35
CA LEU A 60 0.90 -0.99 7.04
C LEU A 60 2.00 -1.62 7.88
N GLU A 61 3.12 -0.93 8.04
CA GLU A 61 4.23 -1.43 8.85
C GLU A 61 3.83 -1.61 10.31
N LYS A 62 3.04 -0.68 10.83
CA LYS A 62 2.64 -0.71 12.22
C LYS A 62 1.54 -1.73 12.52
N TYR A 63 0.56 -1.85 11.65
CA TYR A 63 -0.66 -2.61 11.95
C TYR A 63 -0.85 -3.90 11.15
N GLU A 64 -0.26 -4.02 9.98
CA GLU A 64 -0.50 -5.17 9.11
C GLU A 64 0.74 -6.04 8.87
N ARG A 65 1.92 -5.48 8.99
CA ARG A 65 3.15 -6.22 8.78
C ARG A 65 3.30 -7.29 9.87
N ALA A 66 3.52 -8.53 9.46
CA ALA A 66 3.78 -9.62 10.39
C ALA A 66 5.26 -9.67 10.76
N GLU A 67 5.56 -10.30 11.89
CA GLU A 67 6.94 -10.51 12.30
C GLU A 67 7.67 -11.34 11.26
N GLY A 68 8.89 -10.93 10.93
CA GLY A 68 9.72 -11.62 9.93
C GLY A 68 9.51 -11.15 8.51
N GLU A 69 8.49 -10.30 8.26
CA GLU A 69 8.29 -9.74 6.94
C GLU A 69 9.17 -8.51 6.73
N GLU A 70 9.54 -8.26 5.48
CA GLU A 70 10.23 -7.04 5.09
C GLU A 70 9.29 -5.84 5.16
N LYS A 71 9.84 -4.63 5.13
CA LYS A 71 9.03 -3.41 5.15
C LYS A 71 8.13 -3.34 3.92
N PRO A 72 6.89 -2.84 4.09
CA PRO A 72 6.00 -2.65 2.95
C PRO A 72 6.58 -1.69 1.91
N ILE A 73 6.21 -1.91 0.66
CA ILE A 73 6.56 -1.02 -0.44
C ILE A 73 5.29 -0.61 -1.18
N ALA A 74 5.40 0.45 -1.97
CA ALA A 74 4.28 0.93 -2.77
C ALA A 74 4.70 1.13 -4.22
N LEU A 75 3.77 0.85 -5.12
CA LEU A 75 3.87 1.14 -6.54
C LEU A 75 2.76 2.14 -6.87
N ILE A 76 3.11 3.20 -7.58
CA ILE A 76 2.12 4.18 -8.01
C ILE A 76 2.03 4.10 -9.52
N LEU A 77 0.83 3.78 -10.00
CA LEU A 77 0.55 3.67 -11.42
C LEU A 77 -0.17 4.94 -11.88
N CYS A 78 0.51 5.73 -12.69
CA CYS A 78 -0.04 6.97 -13.22
C CYS A 78 -0.62 6.74 -14.61
N ALA A 79 -1.75 7.34 -14.86
CA ALA A 79 -2.40 7.26 -16.17
C ALA A 79 -2.61 8.65 -16.77
#